data_64a3761da8ae18edfbd3bdab81ecefea
#
_entry.id   64a3761da8ae18edfbd3bdab81ecefea
#
_cell.length_a   1.000
_cell.length_b   1.000
_cell.length_c   1.000
_cell.angle_alpha   90.00
_cell.angle_beta   90.00
_cell.angle_gamma   90.00
#
_symmetry.space_group_name_H-M   'P 1'
#
loop_
_entity.id
_entity.type
_entity.pdbx_description
1 polymer ?
#
loop_
_entity_poly.entity_id
_entity_poly.type
_entity_poly.pdbx_seq_one_letter_code
_entity_poly.pdbx_strand_id
1 'polypeptide(L)'
;MMLNTNVEKAIILSAGQGRRLSPLTDDRPKCLIDLSGKTVLHWQLQHLAEAGIKEVVVVTGFGAPQVDAEIERLALPGLTVRTIFNPFYSVTDNLATCWLVRDEMSGPFLLLNGDTLFEPAIAQRLLAAPEAPITVTIDRKGDYDSDDMKVFTDGARLLAIGKTITHYDAESIGFLRFSAEGAAMFVAMVEEALRTPEGLKRWYLSAINEMAQSGDKVCVASIEGLDWAEMDFPQDVVRNLELTEAWVQAEELAAREVA
;
A
#
# COMPACT_ATOMS: atom_id res chain seq x y z
N MET A 1 -23.83 9.24 -1.16
CA MET A 1 -23.34 9.66 0.17
C MET A 1 -21.96 10.25 -0.08
N MET A 2 -21.79 11.56 0.10
CA MET A 2 -20.45 12.16 -0.12
C MET A 2 -19.52 11.63 0.96
N LEU A 3 -18.41 11.02 0.55
CA LEU A 3 -17.33 10.63 1.44
C LEU A 3 -16.76 11.93 2.03
N ASN A 4 -16.99 12.15 3.31
CA ASN A 4 -16.50 13.36 4.01
C ASN A 4 -15.06 13.10 4.51
N THR A 5 -14.17 12.71 3.59
CA THR A 5 -12.77 12.45 3.93
C THR A 5 -11.90 13.54 3.29
N ASN A 6 -11.15 14.26 4.12
CA ASN A 6 -10.13 15.21 3.68
C ASN A 6 -8.86 14.52 3.12
N VAL A 7 -8.92 13.23 2.79
CA VAL A 7 -7.76 12.47 2.29
C VAL A 7 -7.75 12.56 0.78
N GLU A 8 -6.85 13.34 0.22
CA GLU A 8 -6.69 13.52 -1.22
C GLU A 8 -5.32 13.05 -1.72
N LYS A 9 -4.43 12.64 -0.80
CA LYS A 9 -3.05 12.22 -1.09
C LYS A 9 -2.85 10.73 -0.76
N ALA A 10 -2.08 10.04 -1.62
CA ALA A 10 -1.54 8.72 -1.34
C ALA A 10 -0.02 8.67 -1.54
N ILE A 11 0.65 7.79 -0.80
CA ILE A 11 2.08 7.50 -0.91
C ILE A 11 2.22 6.02 -1.22
N ILE A 12 2.90 5.68 -2.33
CA ILE A 12 3.17 4.30 -2.75
C ILE A 12 4.65 4.00 -2.53
N LEU A 13 4.95 2.97 -1.75
CA LEU A 13 6.30 2.53 -1.44
C LEU A 13 6.79 1.53 -2.50
N SER A 14 7.37 2.02 -3.59
CA SER A 14 7.83 1.23 -4.75
C SER A 14 9.34 1.24 -4.96
N ALA A 15 10.13 1.41 -3.90
CA ALA A 15 11.59 1.51 -4.01
C ALA A 15 12.31 0.15 -4.20
N GLY A 16 11.68 -0.96 -3.80
CA GLY A 16 12.27 -2.29 -3.80
C GLY A 16 12.41 -2.93 -5.18
N GLN A 17 13.43 -3.79 -5.36
CA GLN A 17 13.66 -4.53 -6.59
C GLN A 17 12.66 -5.68 -6.80
N GLY A 18 12.20 -6.33 -5.70
CA GLY A 18 11.38 -7.55 -5.80
C GLY A 18 12.19 -8.80 -6.19
N ARG A 19 13.37 -9.01 -5.58
CA ARG A 19 14.31 -10.09 -5.94
C ARG A 19 13.73 -11.49 -5.94
N ARG A 20 12.67 -11.74 -5.17
CA ARG A 20 11.97 -13.04 -5.12
C ARG A 20 11.25 -13.39 -6.43
N LEU A 21 10.99 -12.39 -7.27
CA LEU A 21 10.36 -12.51 -8.59
C LEU A 21 11.36 -12.72 -9.74
N SER A 22 12.68 -12.82 -9.45
CA SER A 22 13.67 -13.13 -10.50
C SER A 22 13.25 -14.38 -11.30
N PRO A 23 13.38 -14.38 -12.65
CA PRO A 23 14.05 -13.36 -13.49
C PRO A 23 13.18 -12.17 -13.93
N LEU A 24 11.90 -12.10 -13.55
CA LEU A 24 10.97 -11.05 -14.01
C LEU A 24 11.37 -9.63 -13.57
N THR A 25 12.16 -9.54 -12.48
CA THR A 25 12.60 -8.27 -11.89
C THR A 25 14.10 -8.04 -11.99
N ASP A 26 14.80 -8.77 -12.86
CA ASP A 26 16.26 -8.59 -13.03
C ASP A 26 16.59 -7.23 -13.69
N ASP A 27 15.75 -6.81 -14.63
CA ASP A 27 15.93 -5.60 -15.45
C ASP A 27 14.84 -4.53 -15.23
N ARG A 28 13.81 -4.81 -14.44
CA ARG A 28 12.70 -3.89 -14.18
C ARG A 28 12.20 -3.95 -12.75
N PRO A 29 11.68 -2.85 -12.19
CA PRO A 29 11.04 -2.85 -10.87
C PRO A 29 9.78 -3.71 -10.84
N LYS A 30 9.49 -4.31 -9.69
CA LYS A 30 8.29 -5.13 -9.46
C LYS A 30 6.98 -4.41 -9.85
N CYS A 31 6.87 -3.13 -9.52
CA CYS A 31 5.68 -2.33 -9.85
C CYS A 31 5.45 -2.11 -11.35
N LEU A 32 6.43 -2.44 -12.20
CA LEU A 32 6.31 -2.37 -13.66
C LEU A 32 6.08 -3.74 -14.33
N ILE A 33 5.78 -4.79 -13.57
CA ILE A 33 5.30 -6.05 -14.15
C ILE A 33 3.95 -5.79 -14.79
N ASP A 34 3.81 -6.20 -16.06
CA ASP A 34 2.55 -6.10 -16.80
C ASP A 34 1.57 -7.19 -16.38
N LEU A 35 0.33 -6.79 -16.15
CA LEU A 35 -0.79 -7.64 -15.81
C LEU A 35 -1.99 -7.18 -16.66
N SER A 36 -2.33 -7.99 -17.65
CA SER A 36 -3.47 -7.73 -18.55
C SER A 36 -3.40 -6.37 -19.27
N GLY A 37 -2.17 -5.97 -19.70
CA GLY A 37 -1.92 -4.75 -20.47
C GLY A 37 -1.72 -3.47 -19.65
N LYS A 38 -1.73 -3.56 -18.31
CA LYS A 38 -1.40 -2.46 -17.41
C LYS A 38 -0.33 -2.93 -16.41
N THR A 39 0.59 -2.05 -16.03
CA THR A 39 1.55 -2.36 -14.95
C THR A 39 0.87 -2.39 -13.59
N VAL A 40 1.47 -3.06 -12.59
CA VAL A 40 0.99 -3.02 -11.19
C VAL A 40 0.80 -1.57 -10.74
N LEU A 41 1.77 -0.69 -11.03
CA LEU A 41 1.69 0.74 -10.71
C LEU A 41 0.52 1.41 -11.42
N HIS A 42 0.26 1.09 -12.70
CA HIS A 42 -0.87 1.66 -13.44
C HIS A 42 -2.20 1.29 -12.76
N TRP A 43 -2.40 0.01 -12.40
CA TRP A 43 -3.58 -0.44 -11.66
C TRP A 43 -3.75 0.32 -10.35
N GLN A 44 -2.68 0.47 -9.55
CA GLN A 44 -2.72 1.21 -8.29
C GLN A 44 -3.12 2.67 -8.49
N LEU A 45 -2.50 3.36 -9.44
CA LEU A 45 -2.78 4.77 -9.73
C LEU A 45 -4.21 4.98 -10.23
N GLN A 46 -4.69 4.11 -11.12
CA GLN A 46 -6.05 4.17 -11.64
C GLN A 46 -7.07 3.98 -10.52
N HIS A 47 -6.94 2.94 -9.70
CA HIS A 47 -7.89 2.64 -8.63
C HIS A 47 -7.86 3.69 -7.51
N LEU A 48 -6.73 4.32 -7.24
CA LEU A 48 -6.65 5.49 -6.35
C LEU A 48 -7.40 6.69 -6.94
N ALA A 49 -7.26 6.96 -8.23
CA ALA A 49 -8.00 8.04 -8.90
C ALA A 49 -9.52 7.79 -8.87
N GLU A 50 -9.96 6.57 -9.13
CA GLU A 50 -11.37 6.16 -9.04
C GLU A 50 -11.94 6.27 -7.63
N ALA A 51 -11.09 6.09 -6.60
CA ALA A 51 -11.46 6.34 -5.21
C ALA A 51 -11.48 7.83 -4.81
N GLY A 52 -11.09 8.74 -5.70
CA GLY A 52 -11.12 10.18 -5.49
C GLY A 52 -9.82 10.79 -4.97
N ILE A 53 -8.71 10.04 -4.97
CA ILE A 53 -7.37 10.58 -4.67
C ILE A 53 -6.93 11.50 -5.81
N LYS A 54 -6.31 12.62 -5.46
CA LYS A 54 -5.89 13.67 -6.40
C LYS A 54 -4.38 13.79 -6.55
N GLU A 55 -3.63 13.36 -5.54
CA GLU A 55 -2.17 13.42 -5.53
C GLU A 55 -1.60 12.07 -5.10
N VAL A 56 -0.64 11.55 -5.86
CA VAL A 56 0.12 10.35 -5.50
C VAL A 56 1.62 10.63 -5.54
N VAL A 57 2.30 10.29 -4.45
CA VAL A 57 3.74 10.28 -4.36
C VAL A 57 4.22 8.84 -4.49
N VAL A 58 4.95 8.52 -5.55
CA VAL A 58 5.55 7.20 -5.74
C VAL A 58 7.00 7.25 -5.28
N VAL A 59 7.33 6.49 -4.23
CA VAL A 59 8.71 6.40 -3.76
C VAL A 59 9.44 5.36 -4.58
N THR A 60 10.41 5.79 -5.37
CA THR A 60 11.18 4.97 -6.31
C THR A 60 12.55 4.60 -5.75
N GLY A 61 13.18 3.59 -6.33
CA GLY A 61 14.52 3.13 -5.97
C GLY A 61 15.15 2.34 -7.11
N PHE A 62 15.06 1.00 -7.07
CA PHE A 62 15.49 0.18 -8.19
C PHE A 62 14.72 0.54 -9.47
N GLY A 63 15.46 0.77 -10.56
CA GLY A 63 14.86 1.11 -11.87
C GLY A 63 14.06 2.42 -11.88
N ALA A 64 14.36 3.40 -11.01
CA ALA A 64 13.63 4.67 -10.92
C ALA A 64 13.37 5.36 -12.26
N PRO A 65 14.34 5.45 -13.21
CA PRO A 65 14.08 6.06 -14.52
C PRO A 65 13.00 5.35 -15.34
N GLN A 66 12.82 4.04 -15.14
CA GLN A 66 11.76 3.28 -15.81
C GLN A 66 10.39 3.60 -15.21
N VAL A 67 10.33 3.80 -13.89
CA VAL A 67 9.10 4.22 -13.20
C VAL A 67 8.72 5.64 -13.62
N ASP A 68 9.69 6.55 -13.70
CA ASP A 68 9.46 7.92 -14.17
C ASP A 68 8.89 7.92 -15.59
N ALA A 69 9.49 7.15 -16.51
CA ALA A 69 9.02 7.02 -17.89
C ALA A 69 7.60 6.40 -17.98
N GLU A 70 7.29 5.43 -17.11
CA GLU A 70 5.94 4.87 -17.06
C GLU A 70 4.92 5.91 -16.61
N ILE A 71 5.20 6.67 -15.54
CA ILE A 71 4.32 7.72 -15.05
C ILE A 71 4.11 8.81 -16.11
N GLU A 72 5.16 9.23 -16.82
CA GLU A 72 5.04 10.19 -17.92
C GLU A 72 4.15 9.68 -19.06
N ARG A 73 4.18 8.37 -19.34
CA ARG A 73 3.34 7.72 -20.35
C ARG A 73 1.87 7.63 -19.92
N LEU A 74 1.60 7.54 -18.62
CA LEU A 74 0.26 7.39 -18.10
C LEU A 74 -0.47 8.74 -18.07
N ALA A 75 -1.56 8.83 -18.84
CA ALA A 75 -2.46 9.96 -18.82
C ALA A 75 -3.65 9.63 -17.90
N LEU A 76 -3.57 10.00 -16.63
CA LEU A 76 -4.64 9.83 -15.65
C LEU A 76 -5.27 11.19 -15.31
N PRO A 77 -6.35 11.58 -16.01
CA PRO A 77 -6.98 12.89 -15.81
C PRO A 77 -7.43 13.09 -14.35
N GLY A 78 -7.06 14.23 -13.78
CA GLY A 78 -7.44 14.57 -12.40
C GLY A 78 -6.52 13.99 -11.32
N LEU A 79 -5.52 13.18 -11.67
CA LEU A 79 -4.51 12.65 -10.76
C LEU A 79 -3.15 13.32 -11.04
N THR A 80 -2.57 13.94 -10.02
CA THR A 80 -1.18 14.42 -10.06
C THR A 80 -0.27 13.34 -9.48
N VAL A 81 0.68 12.85 -10.26
CA VAL A 81 1.65 11.85 -9.82
C VAL A 81 3.06 12.43 -9.87
N ARG A 82 3.82 12.23 -8.81
CA ARG A 82 5.24 12.60 -8.76
C ARG A 82 6.06 11.54 -8.05
N THR A 83 7.35 11.49 -8.32
CA THR A 83 8.28 10.52 -7.75
C THR A 83 9.22 11.17 -6.75
N ILE A 84 9.64 10.38 -5.75
CA ILE A 84 10.75 10.70 -4.85
C ILE A 84 11.71 9.51 -4.85
N PHE A 85 12.97 9.77 -5.22
CA PHE A 85 13.98 8.72 -5.30
C PHE A 85 14.57 8.42 -3.92
N ASN A 86 14.54 7.14 -3.52
CA ASN A 86 15.25 6.62 -2.36
C ASN A 86 16.61 6.04 -2.77
N PRO A 87 17.73 6.73 -2.55
CA PRO A 87 19.07 6.23 -2.90
C PRO A 87 19.54 5.06 -2.01
N PHE A 88 18.85 4.79 -0.91
CA PHE A 88 19.21 3.77 0.07
C PHE A 88 18.40 2.48 -0.08
N TYR A 89 17.59 2.34 -1.14
CA TYR A 89 16.66 1.23 -1.36
C TYR A 89 17.29 -0.17 -1.27
N SER A 90 18.57 -0.30 -1.60
CA SER A 90 19.28 -1.59 -1.60
C SER A 90 19.85 -1.99 -0.22
N VAL A 91 19.92 -1.04 0.72
CA VAL A 91 20.56 -1.22 2.03
C VAL A 91 19.64 -0.96 3.21
N THR A 92 18.41 -0.52 2.97
CA THR A 92 17.39 -0.27 4.01
C THR A 92 16.08 -0.97 3.68
N ASP A 93 15.24 -1.16 4.71
CA ASP A 93 13.85 -1.59 4.55
C ASP A 93 12.89 -0.39 4.51
N ASN A 94 11.59 -0.64 4.38
CA ASN A 94 10.61 0.38 4.05
C ASN A 94 10.30 1.38 5.18
N LEU A 95 10.70 1.11 6.43
CA LEU A 95 10.62 2.12 7.50
C LEU A 95 11.54 3.32 7.18
N ALA A 96 12.75 3.07 6.69
CA ALA A 96 13.67 4.13 6.26
C ALA A 96 13.14 4.86 5.00
N THR A 97 12.42 4.15 4.14
CA THR A 97 11.70 4.76 3.01
C THR A 97 10.62 5.73 3.50
N CYS A 98 9.85 5.36 4.52
CA CYS A 98 8.87 6.27 5.15
C CYS A 98 9.55 7.52 5.74
N TRP A 99 10.68 7.36 6.41
CA TRP A 99 11.43 8.50 6.94
C TRP A 99 11.90 9.46 5.85
N LEU A 100 12.37 8.93 4.72
CA LEU A 100 12.83 9.73 3.58
C LEU A 100 11.74 10.67 3.07
N VAL A 101 10.50 10.20 3.06
CA VAL A 101 9.35 10.94 2.53
C VAL A 101 8.45 11.52 3.63
N ARG A 102 8.93 11.64 4.86
CA ARG A 102 8.12 12.11 6.00
C ARG A 102 7.53 13.50 5.82
N ASP A 103 8.19 14.37 5.05
CA ASP A 103 7.68 15.71 4.75
C ASP A 103 6.39 15.64 3.90
N GLU A 104 6.18 14.55 3.16
CA GLU A 104 4.95 14.26 2.42
C GLU A 104 3.79 13.80 3.32
N MET A 105 4.11 13.36 4.52
CA MET A 105 3.16 12.87 5.53
C MET A 105 2.58 14.01 6.38
N SER A 106 2.59 15.23 5.85
CA SER A 106 1.94 16.39 6.50
C SER A 106 0.44 16.39 6.17
N GLY A 107 -0.41 16.17 7.17
CA GLY A 107 -1.86 16.07 6.98
C GLY A 107 -2.35 14.64 6.72
N PRO A 108 -3.63 14.47 6.34
CA PRO A 108 -4.19 13.13 6.08
C PRO A 108 -3.66 12.54 4.77
N PHE A 109 -3.34 11.24 4.78
CA PHE A 109 -2.86 10.53 3.59
C PHE A 109 -3.17 9.02 3.64
N LEU A 110 -3.07 8.37 2.49
CA LEU A 110 -3.01 6.91 2.36
C LEU A 110 -1.56 6.46 2.17
N LEU A 111 -1.19 5.33 2.78
CA LEU A 111 0.10 4.66 2.56
C LEU A 111 -0.15 3.28 1.99
N LEU A 112 0.52 2.94 0.89
CA LEU A 112 0.33 1.70 0.15
C LEU A 112 1.67 1.05 -0.21
N ASN A 113 1.76 -0.27 -0.06
CA ASN A 113 2.87 -1.03 -0.61
C ASN A 113 2.83 -1.03 -2.15
N GLY A 114 3.98 -0.95 -2.79
CA GLY A 114 4.11 -0.90 -4.26
C GLY A 114 3.83 -2.22 -4.99
N ASP A 115 3.44 -3.26 -4.27
CA ASP A 115 3.15 -4.61 -4.76
C ASP A 115 1.72 -5.07 -4.49
N THR A 116 0.92 -4.25 -3.83
CA THR A 116 -0.46 -4.58 -3.49
C THR A 116 -1.40 -4.16 -4.62
N LEU A 117 -2.02 -5.12 -5.27
CA LEU A 117 -3.18 -4.93 -6.15
C LEU A 117 -4.45 -4.89 -5.32
N PHE A 118 -5.37 -4.02 -5.64
CA PHE A 118 -6.63 -3.86 -4.91
C PHE A 118 -7.71 -3.28 -5.81
N GLU A 119 -8.94 -3.74 -5.70
CA GLU A 119 -10.07 -3.13 -6.41
C GLU A 119 -10.46 -1.76 -5.79
N PRO A 120 -11.06 -0.83 -6.56
CA PRO A 120 -11.36 0.53 -6.09
C PRO A 120 -12.21 0.57 -4.82
N ALA A 121 -13.09 -0.41 -4.62
CA ALA A 121 -13.95 -0.52 -3.45
C ALA A 121 -13.15 -0.65 -2.13
N ILE A 122 -11.93 -1.19 -2.16
CA ILE A 122 -11.05 -1.27 -0.99
C ILE A 122 -10.63 0.12 -0.53
N ALA A 123 -10.13 0.95 -1.45
CA ALA A 123 -9.76 2.33 -1.13
C ALA A 123 -10.97 3.14 -0.65
N GLN A 124 -12.12 2.99 -1.30
CA GLN A 124 -13.38 3.64 -0.89
C GLN A 124 -13.81 3.20 0.51
N ARG A 125 -13.72 1.91 0.83
CA ARG A 125 -14.04 1.37 2.18
C ARG A 125 -13.09 1.91 3.23
N LEU A 126 -11.79 1.97 2.95
CA LEU A 126 -10.80 2.55 3.84
C LEU A 126 -11.05 4.04 4.09
N LEU A 127 -11.37 4.81 3.05
CA LEU A 127 -11.73 6.22 3.14
C LEU A 127 -13.02 6.44 3.94
N ALA A 128 -14.00 5.56 3.82
CA ALA A 128 -15.27 5.63 4.53
C ALA A 128 -15.22 5.06 5.97
N ALA A 129 -14.12 4.42 6.37
CA ALA A 129 -13.98 3.86 7.71
C ALA A 129 -14.11 4.94 8.80
N PRO A 130 -14.59 4.61 10.00
CA PRO A 130 -14.71 5.56 11.11
C PRO A 130 -13.42 6.35 11.35
N GLU A 131 -13.56 7.56 11.89
CA GLU A 131 -12.41 8.41 12.19
C GLU A 131 -11.51 7.74 13.24
N ALA A 132 -10.24 7.64 12.91
CA ALA A 132 -9.18 7.17 13.78
C ALA A 132 -7.85 7.81 13.35
N PRO A 133 -6.88 7.97 14.25
CA PRO A 133 -5.54 8.43 13.89
C PRO A 133 -4.92 7.60 12.79
N ILE A 134 -4.98 6.26 12.92
CA ILE A 134 -4.48 5.31 11.93
C ILE A 134 -5.52 4.22 11.72
N THR A 135 -5.79 3.85 10.46
CA THR A 135 -6.63 2.72 10.09
C THR A 135 -5.86 1.78 9.18
N VAL A 136 -5.72 0.53 9.58
CA VAL A 136 -5.06 -0.54 8.81
C VAL A 136 -6.12 -1.34 8.07
N THR A 137 -5.94 -1.53 6.77
CA THR A 137 -6.79 -2.42 5.99
C THR A 137 -6.41 -3.86 6.25
N ILE A 138 -7.42 -4.68 6.59
CA ILE A 138 -7.23 -6.10 6.91
C ILE A 138 -8.16 -6.99 6.10
N ASP A 139 -7.66 -8.18 5.77
CA ASP A 139 -8.48 -9.27 5.23
C ASP A 139 -8.51 -10.46 6.20
N ARG A 140 -9.60 -11.24 6.15
CA ARG A 140 -9.77 -12.47 6.92
C ARG A 140 -9.92 -13.65 5.97
N LYS A 141 -9.06 -14.64 6.15
CA LYS A 141 -9.04 -15.87 5.35
C LYS A 141 -8.96 -17.12 6.23
N GLY A 142 -9.20 -18.29 5.66
CA GLY A 142 -9.18 -19.54 6.42
C GLY A 142 -7.79 -19.98 6.87
N ASP A 143 -6.75 -19.72 6.06
CA ASP A 143 -5.38 -20.13 6.32
C ASP A 143 -4.42 -18.97 6.13
N TYR A 144 -3.40 -18.90 6.99
CA TYR A 144 -2.33 -17.88 6.97
C TYR A 144 -0.98 -18.56 6.88
N ASP A 145 -0.14 -18.10 5.95
CA ASP A 145 1.20 -18.62 5.78
C ASP A 145 2.26 -17.84 6.60
N SER A 146 3.53 -18.21 6.46
CA SER A 146 4.62 -17.59 7.20
C SER A 146 4.97 -16.19 6.70
N ASP A 147 4.60 -15.86 5.47
CA ASP A 147 4.90 -14.56 4.84
C ASP A 147 3.81 -13.50 5.08
N ASP A 148 2.60 -13.95 5.45
CA ASP A 148 1.49 -13.06 5.75
C ASP A 148 1.82 -12.09 6.89
N MET A 149 1.44 -10.84 6.71
CA MET A 149 1.51 -9.83 7.75
C MET A 149 0.29 -9.97 8.68
N LYS A 150 0.40 -10.91 9.62
CA LYS A 150 -0.67 -11.30 10.54
C LYS A 150 -1.10 -10.15 11.43
N VAL A 151 -2.39 -10.10 11.73
CA VAL A 151 -3.03 -9.08 12.55
C VAL A 151 -3.85 -9.73 13.64
N PHE A 152 -3.79 -9.18 14.86
CA PHE A 152 -4.66 -9.55 15.96
C PHE A 152 -5.52 -8.35 16.37
N THR A 153 -6.83 -8.55 16.47
CA THR A 153 -7.81 -7.47 16.69
C THR A 153 -8.65 -7.69 17.95
N ASP A 154 -9.17 -6.59 18.47
CA ASP A 154 -10.31 -6.57 19.42
C ASP A 154 -11.38 -5.65 18.84
N GLY A 155 -12.36 -6.23 18.18
CA GLY A 155 -13.35 -5.50 17.40
C GLY A 155 -12.70 -4.68 16.27
N ALA A 156 -12.82 -3.36 16.32
CA ALA A 156 -12.20 -2.46 15.37
C ALA A 156 -10.79 -2.00 15.79
N ARG A 157 -10.26 -2.45 16.92
CA ARG A 157 -8.94 -2.04 17.42
C ARG A 157 -7.87 -3.04 17.00
N LEU A 158 -6.75 -2.53 16.49
CA LEU A 158 -5.53 -3.30 16.31
C LEU A 158 -4.86 -3.54 17.67
N LEU A 159 -4.55 -4.79 17.99
CA LEU A 159 -3.79 -5.17 19.18
C LEU A 159 -2.34 -5.52 18.85
N ALA A 160 -2.11 -6.22 17.72
CA ALA A 160 -0.79 -6.58 17.26
C ALA A 160 -0.78 -6.76 15.74
N ILE A 161 0.38 -6.51 15.11
CA ILE A 161 0.64 -6.77 13.71
C ILE A 161 2.07 -7.23 13.50
N GLY A 162 2.28 -8.32 12.76
CA GLY A 162 3.62 -8.85 12.48
C GLY A 162 3.60 -10.27 11.94
N LYS A 163 4.66 -10.65 11.22
CA LYS A 163 4.76 -12.00 10.62
C LYS A 163 4.86 -13.13 11.64
N THR A 164 5.40 -12.84 12.82
CA THR A 164 5.74 -13.85 13.85
C THR A 164 4.78 -13.86 15.05
N ILE A 165 3.73 -13.05 15.05
CA ILE A 165 2.73 -13.11 16.12
C ILE A 165 1.98 -14.46 16.09
N THR A 166 1.67 -15.01 17.26
CA THR A 166 1.08 -16.34 17.41
C THR A 166 -0.44 -16.33 17.58
N HIS A 167 -0.99 -15.17 17.95
CA HIS A 167 -2.43 -14.96 18.03
C HIS A 167 -2.80 -13.95 16.96
N TYR A 168 -3.66 -14.34 16.03
CA TYR A 168 -4.08 -13.54 14.90
C TYR A 168 -5.45 -13.99 14.39
N ASP A 169 -6.19 -13.08 13.80
CA ASP A 169 -7.53 -13.29 13.24
C ASP A 169 -7.70 -12.63 11.85
N ALA A 170 -6.64 -11.97 11.34
CA ALA A 170 -6.62 -11.33 10.05
C ALA A 170 -5.17 -11.19 9.53
N GLU A 171 -5.03 -10.66 8.31
CA GLU A 171 -3.78 -10.16 7.75
C GLU A 171 -3.93 -8.72 7.27
N SER A 172 -2.82 -7.97 7.26
CA SER A 172 -2.76 -6.63 6.67
C SER A 172 -2.34 -6.72 5.21
N ILE A 173 -3.03 -6.00 4.35
CA ILE A 173 -2.70 -5.90 2.93
C ILE A 173 -1.68 -4.78 2.61
N GLY A 174 -1.07 -4.16 3.62
CA GLY A 174 -0.13 -3.07 3.42
C GLY A 174 -0.75 -1.78 2.87
N PHE A 175 -2.03 -1.51 3.16
CA PHE A 175 -2.76 -0.31 2.76
C PHE A 175 -3.38 0.35 3.98
N LEU A 176 -2.96 1.59 4.31
CA LEU A 176 -3.32 2.29 5.54
C LEU A 176 -3.83 3.70 5.26
N ARG A 177 -4.72 4.17 6.14
CA ARG A 177 -5.14 5.58 6.19
C ARG A 177 -4.63 6.22 7.46
N PHE A 178 -4.09 7.43 7.31
CA PHE A 178 -3.65 8.29 8.40
C PHE A 178 -4.49 9.57 8.43
N SER A 179 -4.94 9.99 9.61
CA SER A 179 -5.38 11.35 9.87
C SER A 179 -4.18 12.27 10.04
N ALA A 180 -4.38 13.58 10.13
CA ALA A 180 -3.29 14.51 10.42
C ALA A 180 -2.61 14.21 11.78
N GLU A 181 -3.38 13.80 12.80
CA GLU A 181 -2.86 13.36 14.09
C GLU A 181 -2.04 12.10 13.95
N GLY A 182 -2.59 11.07 13.29
CA GLY A 182 -1.91 9.79 13.06
C GLY A 182 -0.64 9.94 12.23
N ALA A 183 -0.63 10.85 11.25
CA ALA A 183 0.55 11.21 10.48
C ALA A 183 1.68 11.75 11.37
N ALA A 184 1.38 12.71 12.23
CA ALA A 184 2.36 13.27 13.16
C ALA A 184 2.91 12.24 14.14
N MET A 185 2.03 11.39 14.69
CA MET A 185 2.42 10.29 15.58
C MET A 185 3.32 9.28 14.86
N PHE A 186 2.96 8.88 13.65
CA PHE A 186 3.74 7.94 12.85
C PHE A 186 5.11 8.48 12.49
N VAL A 187 5.20 9.73 12.04
CA VAL A 187 6.49 10.38 11.71
C VAL A 187 7.39 10.42 12.94
N ALA A 188 6.86 10.79 14.12
CA ALA A 188 7.64 10.81 15.36
C ALA A 188 8.17 9.41 15.72
N MET A 189 7.34 8.36 15.58
CA MET A 189 7.73 6.96 15.83
C MET A 189 8.80 6.51 14.84
N VAL A 190 8.67 6.83 13.56
CA VAL A 190 9.67 6.50 12.52
C VAL A 190 11.01 7.19 12.82
N GLU A 191 11.00 8.46 13.20
CA GLU A 191 12.22 9.20 13.56
C GLU A 191 12.92 8.60 14.78
N GLU A 192 12.17 8.19 15.79
CA GLU A 192 12.72 7.54 16.99
C GLU A 192 13.31 6.16 16.65
N ALA A 193 12.59 5.35 15.89
CA ALA A 193 13.04 4.01 15.49
C ALA A 193 14.34 4.07 14.67
N LEU A 194 14.51 5.06 13.81
CA LEU A 194 15.73 5.22 12.98
C LEU A 194 16.95 5.78 13.74
N ARG A 195 16.79 6.18 15.00
CA ARG A 195 17.95 6.52 15.86
C ARG A 195 18.73 5.29 16.31
N THR A 196 18.21 4.10 16.04
CA THR A 196 18.86 2.82 16.32
C THR A 196 19.38 2.17 15.03
N PRO A 197 20.50 1.42 15.06
CA PRO A 197 21.00 0.70 13.88
C PRO A 197 19.99 -0.28 13.30
N GLU A 198 19.16 -0.90 14.14
CA GLU A 198 18.11 -1.86 13.77
C GLU A 198 17.00 -1.21 12.96
N GLY A 199 16.74 0.08 13.17
CA GLY A 199 15.72 0.85 12.47
C GLY A 199 15.84 0.80 10.94
N LEU A 200 17.08 0.73 10.41
CA LEU A 200 17.33 0.65 8.97
C LEU A 200 16.83 -0.67 8.34
N LYS A 201 16.60 -1.70 9.14
CA LYS A 201 16.16 -3.04 8.71
C LYS A 201 14.75 -3.38 9.18
N ARG A 202 14.01 -2.37 9.58
CA ARG A 202 12.63 -2.55 10.05
C ARG A 202 11.61 -2.26 8.94
N TRP A 203 10.50 -2.97 9.00
CA TRP A 203 9.30 -2.64 8.22
C TRP A 203 8.48 -1.57 8.94
N TYR A 204 7.85 -0.68 8.19
CA TYR A 204 7.03 0.39 8.78
C TYR A 204 5.86 -0.16 9.62
N LEU A 205 5.33 -1.35 9.29
CA LEU A 205 4.29 -2.01 10.10
C LEU A 205 4.78 -2.41 11.49
N SER A 206 6.10 -2.54 11.72
CA SER A 206 6.63 -2.73 13.07
C SER A 206 6.47 -1.47 13.93
N ALA A 207 6.56 -0.28 13.35
CA ALA A 207 6.24 0.97 14.06
C ALA A 207 4.74 1.05 14.39
N ILE A 208 3.86 0.65 13.46
CA ILE A 208 2.42 0.53 13.72
C ILE A 208 2.13 -0.44 14.86
N ASN A 209 2.85 -1.57 14.93
CA ASN A 209 2.72 -2.53 16.02
C ASN A 209 3.11 -1.92 17.38
N GLU A 210 4.22 -1.20 17.44
CA GLU A 210 4.66 -0.51 18.67
C GLU A 210 3.63 0.53 19.12
N MET A 211 3.09 1.31 18.19
CA MET A 211 2.02 2.29 18.49
C MET A 211 0.77 1.60 19.07
N ALA A 212 0.31 0.52 18.45
CA ALA A 212 -0.83 -0.25 18.95
C ALA A 212 -0.59 -0.81 20.37
N GLN A 213 0.61 -1.35 20.62
CA GLN A 213 1.00 -1.91 21.92
C GLN A 213 1.22 -0.83 23.00
N SER A 214 1.64 0.36 22.62
CA SER A 214 1.78 1.52 23.53
C SER A 214 0.43 2.12 23.93
N GLY A 215 -0.67 1.64 23.36
CA GLY A 215 -2.02 2.10 23.66
C GLY A 215 -2.56 3.17 22.73
N ASP A 216 -1.83 3.52 21.69
CA ASP A 216 -2.30 4.44 20.66
C ASP A 216 -3.52 3.86 19.94
N LYS A 217 -4.40 4.74 19.49
CA LYS A 217 -5.63 4.35 18.83
C LYS A 217 -5.35 3.98 17.36
N VAL A 218 -4.94 2.74 17.12
CA VAL A 218 -4.86 2.16 15.78
C VAL A 218 -6.08 1.28 15.55
N CYS A 219 -6.85 1.58 14.50
CA CYS A 219 -8.07 0.85 14.13
C CYS A 219 -7.82 -0.01 12.88
N VAL A 220 -8.77 -0.90 12.60
CA VAL A 220 -8.77 -1.75 11.42
C VAL A 220 -10.03 -1.52 10.59
N ALA A 221 -9.90 -1.71 9.26
CA ALA A 221 -11.00 -1.76 8.30
C ALA A 221 -10.94 -3.09 7.55
N SER A 222 -11.93 -3.95 7.73
CA SER A 222 -12.02 -5.24 7.03
C SER A 222 -12.46 -5.04 5.59
N ILE A 223 -11.81 -5.79 4.69
CA ILE A 223 -12.11 -5.83 3.26
C ILE A 223 -12.70 -7.17 2.84
N GLU A 224 -13.12 -8.01 3.77
CA GLU A 224 -13.71 -9.30 3.44
C GLU A 224 -14.71 -9.20 2.28
N GLY A 225 -14.54 -10.08 1.30
CA GLY A 225 -15.37 -10.14 0.09
C GLY A 225 -14.97 -9.17 -1.01
N LEU A 226 -13.85 -8.46 -0.88
CA LEU A 226 -13.25 -7.62 -1.92
C LEU A 226 -11.97 -8.26 -2.45
N ASP A 227 -11.67 -8.00 -3.72
CA ASP A 227 -10.57 -8.63 -4.43
C ASP A 227 -9.27 -7.83 -4.30
N TRP A 228 -8.23 -8.52 -3.83
CA TRP A 228 -6.89 -7.98 -3.73
C TRP A 228 -5.84 -9.09 -3.91
N ALA A 229 -4.60 -8.71 -4.17
CA ALA A 229 -3.48 -9.64 -4.24
C ALA A 229 -2.14 -8.93 -4.00
N GLU A 230 -1.14 -9.67 -3.55
CA GLU A 230 0.26 -9.24 -3.52
C GLU A 230 1.05 -9.84 -4.69
N MET A 231 2.12 -9.15 -5.09
CA MET A 231 3.04 -9.58 -6.13
C MET A 231 4.40 -9.87 -5.51
N ASP A 232 4.59 -11.03 -4.92
CA ASP A 232 5.81 -11.37 -4.18
C ASP A 232 6.61 -12.53 -4.77
N PHE A 233 5.94 -13.51 -5.35
CA PHE A 233 6.54 -14.71 -5.91
C PHE A 233 6.09 -14.97 -7.34
N PRO A 234 6.84 -15.74 -8.15
CA PRO A 234 6.46 -16.05 -9.54
C PRO A 234 5.06 -16.68 -9.69
N GLN A 235 4.60 -17.47 -8.70
CA GLN A 235 3.25 -18.04 -8.71
C GLN A 235 2.15 -16.97 -8.59
N ASP A 236 2.43 -15.84 -7.95
CA ASP A 236 1.45 -14.76 -7.77
C ASP A 236 1.10 -14.11 -9.12
N VAL A 237 2.03 -14.15 -10.08
CA VAL A 237 1.80 -13.59 -11.42
C VAL A 237 0.58 -14.21 -12.09
N VAL A 238 0.43 -15.53 -12.00
CA VAL A 238 -0.71 -16.24 -12.62
C VAL A 238 -2.03 -15.81 -11.97
N ARG A 239 -2.09 -15.83 -10.64
CA ARG A 239 -3.27 -15.39 -9.89
C ARG A 239 -3.61 -13.93 -10.17
N ASN A 240 -2.60 -13.08 -10.24
CA ASN A 240 -2.77 -11.65 -10.46
C ASN A 240 -3.19 -11.33 -11.91
N LEU A 241 -2.78 -12.15 -12.87
CA LEU A 241 -3.30 -12.08 -14.24
C LEU A 241 -4.79 -12.41 -14.29
N GLU A 242 -5.22 -13.51 -13.66
CA GLU A 242 -6.65 -13.87 -13.59
C GLU A 242 -7.48 -12.75 -12.93
N LEU A 243 -6.99 -12.16 -11.85
CA LEU A 243 -7.63 -11.05 -11.17
C LEU A 243 -7.76 -9.82 -12.07
N THR A 244 -6.67 -9.41 -12.72
CA THR A 244 -6.67 -8.21 -13.56
C THR A 244 -7.41 -8.42 -14.89
N GLU A 245 -7.47 -9.64 -15.43
CA GLU A 245 -8.34 -9.98 -16.57
C GLU A 245 -9.82 -9.78 -16.22
N ALA A 246 -10.24 -10.16 -15.02
CA ALA A 246 -11.61 -9.93 -14.55
C ALA A 246 -11.90 -8.42 -14.44
N TRP A 247 -10.94 -7.62 -13.97
CA TRP A 247 -11.09 -6.15 -13.92
C TRP A 247 -11.19 -5.52 -15.31
N VAL A 248 -10.37 -5.95 -16.28
CA VAL A 248 -10.46 -5.48 -17.68
C VAL A 248 -11.85 -5.79 -18.26
N GLN A 249 -12.36 -7.00 -18.03
CA GLN A 249 -13.69 -7.37 -18.50
C GLN A 249 -14.80 -6.52 -17.88
N ALA A 250 -14.68 -6.19 -16.59
CA ALA A 250 -15.63 -5.30 -15.91
C ALA A 250 -15.59 -3.87 -16.48
N GLU A 251 -14.40 -3.33 -16.75
CA GLU A 251 -14.22 -2.02 -17.39
C GLU A 251 -14.85 -1.99 -18.80
N GLU A 252 -14.65 -3.03 -19.61
CA GLU A 252 -15.22 -3.13 -20.95
C GLU A 252 -16.76 -3.21 -20.93
N LEU A 253 -17.33 -3.94 -19.97
CA LEU A 253 -18.78 -4.02 -19.79
C LEU A 253 -19.37 -2.67 -19.41
N ALA A 254 -18.77 -1.99 -18.43
CA ALA A 254 -19.20 -0.66 -18.01
C ALA A 254 -19.12 0.36 -19.16
N ALA A 255 -18.07 0.31 -19.98
CA ALA A 255 -17.92 1.20 -21.13
C ALA A 255 -19.02 0.97 -22.20
N ARG A 256 -19.49 -0.26 -22.39
CA ARG A 256 -20.59 -0.61 -23.32
C ARG A 256 -21.96 -0.17 -22.85
N GLU A 257 -22.17 -0.08 -21.53
CA GLU A 257 -23.45 0.37 -20.96
C GLU A 257 -23.63 1.90 -21.03
N VAL A 258 -22.54 2.64 -21.18
CA VAL A 258 -22.52 4.12 -21.26
C VAL A 258 -22.55 4.62 -22.71
N ALA A 259 -22.25 3.78 -23.69
CA ALA A 259 -22.19 4.11 -25.14
C ALA A 259 -23.53 3.90 -25.83
#